data_0434406dd6b7d8a988022435a8070767
#
_entry.id   0434406dd6b7d8a988022435a8070767
#
_cell.length_a   1.000
_cell.length_b   1.000
_cell.length_c   1.000
_cell.angle_alpha   90.00
_cell.angle_beta   90.00
_cell.angle_gamma   90.00
#
_symmetry.space_group_name_H-M   'P 1'
#
loop_
_entity.id
_entity.type
_entity.pdbx_description
1 polymer ?
#
loop_
_entity_poly.entity_id
_entity_poly.type
_entity_poly.pdbx_seq_one_letter_code
_entity_poly.pdbx_strand_id
1 'polypeptide(L)'
;MANMITADAPAFIQARNNLRKGKNNGAYFYAKEIEKNIVPLIKTDRPWDLLGKYSTGSFDNAIVFLHNNAEHEKVYGKWLGKYYKNQIFVVNQPCTLRYVQSKGLPCIYLPVSVDLEYVKKFRTKKTKKSCYVGNRWQWRLRDIEKYVPKDVDYAPDDLERDALLRFMAQYEICYCISRCAVEAKALGCKVMKCHSELDPEDFPMLDNRDAAIILQKELDKFDTIKL
;
A
#
# COMPACT_ATOMS: atom_id res chain seq x y z
N MET A 1 -21.23 -8.78 -13.94
CA MET A 1 -19.82 -9.12 -13.67
C MET A 1 -19.05 -7.82 -13.78
N ALA A 2 -18.54 -7.31 -12.66
CA ALA A 2 -17.72 -6.10 -12.69
C ALA A 2 -16.49 -6.34 -13.59
N ASN A 3 -16.22 -5.43 -14.53
CA ASN A 3 -15.03 -5.48 -15.37
C ASN A 3 -13.80 -5.20 -14.49
N MET A 4 -13.25 -6.25 -13.93
CA MET A 4 -12.03 -6.17 -13.16
C MET A 4 -10.88 -5.90 -14.13
N ILE A 5 -10.08 -4.86 -13.89
CA ILE A 5 -8.79 -4.71 -14.55
C ILE A 5 -7.91 -5.81 -13.98
N THR A 6 -7.91 -6.93 -14.67
CA THR A 6 -7.19 -8.12 -14.25
C THR A 6 -5.68 -7.94 -14.36
N ALA A 7 -4.97 -8.89 -13.80
CA ALA A 7 -3.51 -9.00 -13.85
C ALA A 7 -2.87 -8.90 -15.26
N ASP A 8 -3.66 -8.80 -16.30
CA ASP A 8 -3.22 -8.69 -17.70
C ASP A 8 -3.25 -7.25 -18.24
N ALA A 9 -3.71 -6.28 -17.45
CA ALA A 9 -3.59 -4.87 -17.81
C ALA A 9 -2.11 -4.48 -18.04
N PRO A 10 -1.79 -3.57 -18.99
CA PRO A 10 -0.41 -3.20 -19.32
C PRO A 10 0.44 -2.79 -18.12
N ALA A 11 -0.15 -2.13 -17.13
CA ALA A 11 0.53 -1.74 -15.91
C ALA A 11 0.88 -2.93 -15.00
N PHE A 12 0.02 -3.97 -14.94
CA PHE A 12 0.33 -5.23 -14.28
C PHE A 12 1.45 -5.97 -15.02
N ILE A 13 1.46 -5.94 -16.36
CA ILE A 13 2.53 -6.54 -17.17
C ILE A 13 3.86 -5.84 -16.88
N GLN A 14 3.88 -4.52 -16.78
CA GLN A 14 5.10 -3.77 -16.45
C GLN A 14 5.60 -4.08 -15.03
N ALA A 15 4.71 -4.11 -14.05
CA ALA A 15 5.04 -4.49 -12.69
C ALA A 15 5.54 -5.94 -12.61
N ARG A 16 4.90 -6.87 -13.34
CA ARG A 16 5.30 -8.27 -13.46
C ARG A 16 6.68 -8.42 -14.12
N ASN A 17 6.98 -7.65 -15.16
CA ASN A 17 8.29 -7.63 -15.81
C ASN A 17 9.39 -7.08 -14.91
N ASN A 18 9.08 -6.08 -14.08
CA ASN A 18 10.00 -5.57 -13.07
C ASN A 18 10.30 -6.61 -11.99
N LEU A 19 9.31 -7.41 -11.59
CA LEU A 19 9.50 -8.55 -10.68
C LEU A 19 10.39 -9.63 -11.28
N ARG A 20 10.15 -10.01 -12.56
CA ARG A 20 10.99 -11.00 -13.29
C ARG A 20 12.45 -10.54 -13.43
N LYS A 21 12.71 -9.23 -13.37
CA LYS A 21 14.05 -8.64 -13.37
C LYS A 21 14.64 -8.47 -11.96
N GLY A 22 14.08 -9.13 -10.93
CA GLY A 22 14.54 -9.01 -9.54
C GLY A 22 14.19 -7.70 -8.86
N LYS A 23 13.30 -6.90 -9.42
CA LYS A 23 12.85 -5.65 -8.79
C LYS A 23 11.61 -5.89 -7.96
N ASN A 24 11.74 -5.76 -6.64
CA ASN A 24 10.60 -5.84 -5.72
C ASN A 24 9.66 -4.64 -5.94
N ASN A 25 8.43 -4.90 -6.40
CA ASN A 25 7.40 -3.89 -6.58
C ASN A 25 6.31 -4.04 -5.51
N GLY A 26 6.48 -3.34 -4.39
CA GLY A 26 5.54 -3.39 -3.26
C GLY A 26 4.10 -3.03 -3.64
N ALA A 27 3.90 -2.11 -4.59
CA ALA A 27 2.57 -1.74 -5.08
C ALA A 27 1.90 -2.91 -5.81
N TYR A 28 2.64 -3.66 -6.62
CA TYR A 28 2.13 -4.85 -7.29
C TYR A 28 1.67 -5.93 -6.30
N PHE A 29 2.51 -6.23 -5.31
CA PHE A 29 2.14 -7.24 -4.30
C PHE A 29 0.91 -6.82 -3.50
N TYR A 30 0.82 -5.54 -3.15
CA TYR A 30 -0.35 -5.03 -2.44
C TYR A 30 -1.61 -5.06 -3.31
N ALA A 31 -1.51 -4.69 -4.59
CA ALA A 31 -2.62 -4.81 -5.53
C ALA A 31 -3.12 -6.25 -5.67
N LYS A 32 -2.21 -7.22 -5.73
CA LYS A 32 -2.55 -8.65 -5.74
C LYS A 32 -3.25 -9.10 -4.45
N GLU A 33 -2.84 -8.58 -3.33
CA GLU A 33 -3.48 -8.86 -2.05
C GLU A 33 -4.91 -8.30 -2.00
N ILE A 34 -5.11 -7.07 -2.46
CA ILE A 34 -6.43 -6.45 -2.58
C ILE A 34 -7.31 -7.25 -3.53
N GLU A 35 -6.81 -7.59 -4.73
CA GLU A 35 -7.53 -8.37 -5.73
C GLU A 35 -8.03 -9.71 -5.16
N LYS A 36 -7.17 -10.40 -4.42
CA LYS A 36 -7.47 -11.72 -3.86
C LYS A 36 -8.36 -11.68 -2.63
N ASN A 37 -8.13 -10.75 -1.72
CA ASN A 37 -8.66 -10.83 -0.36
C ASN A 37 -9.69 -9.74 -0.01
N ILE A 38 -9.79 -8.66 -0.80
CA ILE A 38 -10.71 -7.55 -0.54
C ILE A 38 -11.77 -7.46 -1.61
N VAL A 39 -11.38 -7.37 -2.89
CA VAL A 39 -12.32 -7.22 -4.01
C VAL A 39 -13.46 -8.25 -4.01
N PRO A 40 -13.23 -9.54 -3.75
CA PRO A 40 -14.32 -10.54 -3.74
C PRO A 40 -15.34 -10.33 -2.62
N LEU A 41 -15.02 -9.54 -1.60
CA LEU A 41 -15.88 -9.25 -0.46
C LEU A 41 -16.71 -7.98 -0.65
N ILE A 42 -16.44 -7.20 -1.71
CA ILE A 42 -17.10 -5.92 -2.00
C ILE A 42 -18.21 -6.12 -3.05
N LYS A 43 -19.39 -5.59 -2.73
CA LYS A 43 -20.54 -5.57 -3.65
C LYS A 43 -20.54 -4.23 -4.39
N THR A 44 -20.14 -4.25 -5.66
CA THR A 44 -20.15 -3.06 -6.52
C THR A 44 -20.14 -3.46 -7.99
N ASP A 45 -20.80 -2.65 -8.83
CA ASP A 45 -20.73 -2.77 -10.30
C ASP A 45 -19.61 -1.90 -10.91
N ARG A 46 -18.87 -1.17 -10.07
CA ARG A 46 -17.79 -0.30 -10.51
C ARG A 46 -16.56 -1.12 -10.91
N PRO A 47 -15.89 -0.79 -12.02
CA PRO A 47 -14.62 -1.40 -12.36
C PRO A 47 -13.53 -1.00 -11.36
N TRP A 48 -12.53 -1.87 -11.21
CA TRP A 48 -11.41 -1.70 -10.30
C TRP A 48 -10.13 -1.33 -11.05
N ASP A 49 -9.46 -0.27 -10.63
CA ASP A 49 -8.09 0.04 -11.00
C ASP A 49 -7.18 -0.09 -9.76
N LEU A 50 -6.57 -1.25 -9.61
CA LEU A 50 -5.76 -1.56 -8.43
C LEU A 50 -4.34 -1.00 -8.49
N LEU A 51 -3.93 -0.40 -9.60
CA LEU A 51 -2.61 0.17 -9.81
C LEU A 51 -2.63 1.62 -10.30
N GLY A 52 -3.70 2.32 -10.12
CA GLY A 52 -4.00 3.71 -10.47
C GLY A 52 -3.00 4.43 -11.37
N LYS A 53 -1.87 4.89 -10.83
CA LYS A 53 -0.87 5.64 -11.60
C LYS A 53 -0.18 4.85 -12.71
N TYR A 54 -0.30 3.54 -12.72
CA TYR A 54 0.33 2.66 -13.72
C TYR A 54 -0.65 2.20 -14.78
N SER A 55 -1.93 2.48 -14.62
CA SER A 55 -2.93 2.17 -15.62
C SER A 55 -2.85 3.18 -16.77
N THR A 56 -2.99 2.66 -17.98
CA THR A 56 -2.90 3.46 -19.22
C THR A 56 -4.26 3.93 -19.73
N GLY A 57 -5.35 3.59 -19.02
CA GLY A 57 -6.72 3.89 -19.41
C GLY A 57 -7.48 4.68 -18.33
N SER A 58 -8.31 5.60 -18.76
CA SER A 58 -9.35 6.17 -17.92
C SER A 58 -10.53 5.20 -17.92
N PHE A 59 -10.92 4.73 -16.75
CA PHE A 59 -12.14 3.98 -16.59
C PHE A 59 -13.17 4.89 -15.92
N ASP A 60 -14.24 5.19 -16.63
CA ASP A 60 -15.35 5.92 -16.04
C ASP A 60 -15.93 5.10 -14.88
N ASN A 61 -16.31 5.78 -13.81
CA ASN A 61 -16.87 5.18 -12.59
C ASN A 61 -15.96 4.18 -11.85
N ALA A 62 -14.65 4.16 -12.10
CA ALA A 62 -13.76 3.19 -11.47
C ALA A 62 -13.49 3.51 -10.00
N ILE A 63 -13.20 2.45 -9.24
CA ILE A 63 -12.55 2.53 -7.93
C ILE A 63 -11.05 2.41 -8.15
N VAL A 64 -10.31 3.47 -7.81
CA VAL A 64 -8.88 3.63 -8.16
C VAL A 64 -8.03 3.63 -6.92
N PHE A 65 -7.13 2.65 -6.77
CA PHE A 65 -6.18 2.57 -5.66
C PHE A 65 -4.90 3.36 -5.94
N LEU A 66 -4.53 4.24 -5.02
CA LEU A 66 -3.31 5.03 -5.07
C LEU A 66 -2.33 4.59 -3.97
N HIS A 67 -1.23 3.97 -4.37
CA HIS A 67 -0.28 3.30 -3.47
C HIS A 67 0.97 4.10 -3.10
N ASN A 68 1.18 5.28 -3.68
CA ASN A 68 2.41 6.05 -3.47
C ASN A 68 2.19 7.23 -2.54
N ASN A 69 3.20 7.44 -1.70
CA ASN A 69 3.27 8.54 -0.77
C ASN A 69 4.21 9.68 -1.19
N ALA A 70 5.15 9.41 -2.08
CA ALA A 70 6.20 10.37 -2.37
C ALA A 70 5.85 11.30 -3.53
N GLU A 71 6.17 12.58 -3.38
CA GLU A 71 6.13 13.56 -4.45
C GLU A 71 4.80 13.57 -5.23
N HIS A 72 3.68 13.59 -4.48
CA HIS A 72 2.33 13.47 -5.03
C HIS A 72 2.09 14.37 -6.24
N GLU A 73 2.58 15.59 -6.21
CA GLU A 73 2.42 16.54 -7.30
C GLU A 73 3.19 16.13 -8.56
N LYS A 74 4.39 15.62 -8.43
CA LYS A 74 5.18 15.10 -9.56
C LYS A 74 4.61 13.80 -10.10
N VAL A 75 4.11 12.95 -9.21
CA VAL A 75 3.60 11.62 -9.55
C VAL A 75 2.17 11.69 -10.08
N TYR A 76 1.31 12.43 -9.40
CA TYR A 76 -0.12 12.46 -9.68
C TYR A 76 -0.60 13.75 -10.36
N GLY A 77 0.12 14.86 -10.23
CA GLY A 77 -0.34 16.19 -10.67
C GLY A 77 -0.77 16.27 -12.13
N LYS A 78 0.01 15.70 -13.03
CA LYS A 78 -0.32 15.65 -14.47
C LYS A 78 -1.43 14.66 -14.80
N TRP A 79 -1.56 13.66 -13.99
CA TRP A 79 -2.42 12.52 -14.23
C TRP A 79 -3.79 12.73 -13.57
N LEU A 80 -3.84 13.19 -12.32
CA LEU A 80 -5.07 13.56 -11.64
C LEU A 80 -5.86 14.67 -12.40
N GLY A 81 -5.26 15.49 -13.23
CA GLY A 81 -5.92 16.53 -14.01
C GLY A 81 -6.68 16.08 -15.28
N LYS A 82 -6.49 14.84 -15.76
CA LYS A 82 -6.99 14.40 -17.06
C LYS A 82 -8.16 13.41 -17.05
N TYR A 83 -8.40 12.66 -15.93
CA TYR A 83 -9.10 11.37 -16.02
C TYR A 83 -10.26 11.16 -15.03
N TYR A 84 -10.85 12.21 -14.40
CA TYR A 84 -11.60 12.07 -13.14
C TYR A 84 -13.09 12.17 -13.15
N LYS A 85 -13.75 12.00 -14.23
CA LYS A 85 -15.21 11.97 -14.18
C LYS A 85 -15.68 10.68 -13.51
N ASN A 86 -16.28 10.84 -12.32
CA ASN A 86 -16.97 9.79 -11.57
C ASN A 86 -16.10 8.68 -10.95
N GLN A 87 -14.79 8.87 -10.82
CA GLN A 87 -13.93 7.91 -10.12
C GLN A 87 -13.97 8.14 -8.61
N ILE A 88 -13.79 7.07 -7.84
CA ILE A 88 -13.59 7.11 -6.40
C ILE A 88 -12.16 6.67 -6.12
N PHE A 89 -11.37 7.52 -5.48
CA PHE A 89 -9.99 7.21 -5.13
C PHE A 89 -9.93 6.51 -3.77
N VAL A 90 -9.26 5.39 -3.68
CA VAL A 90 -8.92 4.71 -2.43
C VAL A 90 -7.45 4.97 -2.15
N VAL A 91 -7.19 5.61 -1.03
CA VAL A 91 -5.83 6.03 -0.61
C VAL A 91 -5.48 5.38 0.72
N ASN A 92 -4.26 4.93 0.87
CA ASN A 92 -3.82 4.18 2.04
C ASN A 92 -2.82 4.94 2.94
N GLN A 93 -2.62 6.23 2.66
CA GLN A 93 -1.72 7.09 3.44
C GLN A 93 -2.33 8.47 3.67
N PRO A 94 -2.19 9.05 4.87
CA PRO A 94 -2.78 10.34 5.21
C PRO A 94 -2.30 11.49 4.32
N CYS A 95 -1.03 11.47 3.91
CA CYS A 95 -0.49 12.49 3.02
C CYS A 95 -1.13 12.43 1.62
N THR A 96 -1.37 11.24 1.09
CA THR A 96 -2.08 11.03 -0.19
C THR A 96 -3.54 11.46 -0.07
N LEU A 97 -4.19 11.16 1.07
CA LEU A 97 -5.55 11.60 1.35
C LEU A 97 -5.65 13.12 1.27
N ARG A 98 -4.82 13.86 2.03
CA ARG A 98 -4.82 15.33 2.02
C ARG A 98 -4.61 15.87 0.61
N TYR A 99 -3.70 15.27 -0.17
CA TYR A 99 -3.44 15.69 -1.53
C TYR A 99 -4.66 15.50 -2.46
N VAL A 100 -5.30 14.33 -2.46
CA VAL A 100 -6.48 14.05 -3.30
C VAL A 100 -7.65 14.97 -2.89
N GLN A 101 -7.87 15.15 -1.59
CA GLN A 101 -8.90 16.06 -1.06
C GLN A 101 -8.64 17.52 -1.47
N SER A 102 -7.38 17.98 -1.48
CA SER A 102 -7.03 19.34 -1.93
C SER A 102 -7.36 19.61 -3.40
N LYS A 103 -7.56 18.56 -4.19
CA LYS A 103 -8.01 18.64 -5.60
C LYS A 103 -9.55 18.54 -5.74
N GLY A 104 -10.29 18.48 -4.63
CA GLY A 104 -11.75 18.35 -4.65
C GLY A 104 -12.26 17.01 -5.18
N LEU A 105 -11.45 15.96 -5.11
CA LEU A 105 -11.77 14.65 -5.69
C LEU A 105 -12.38 13.71 -4.64
N PRO A 106 -13.37 12.87 -5.03
CA PRO A 106 -13.94 11.87 -4.14
C PRO A 106 -12.87 10.86 -3.72
N CYS A 107 -12.66 10.70 -2.41
CA CYS A 107 -11.67 9.73 -1.93
C CYS A 107 -12.12 9.05 -0.62
N ILE A 108 -11.69 7.82 -0.49
CA ILE A 108 -11.85 6.96 0.69
C ILE A 108 -10.46 6.74 1.28
N TYR A 109 -10.33 6.98 2.59
CA TYR A 109 -9.14 6.56 3.32
C TYR A 109 -9.31 5.12 3.78
N LEU A 110 -8.48 4.23 3.24
CA LEU A 110 -8.40 2.84 3.64
C LEU A 110 -6.96 2.54 4.06
N PRO A 111 -6.67 2.46 5.37
CA PRO A 111 -5.33 2.10 5.84
C PRO A 111 -4.86 0.79 5.20
N VAL A 112 -3.54 0.65 5.07
CA VAL A 112 -2.96 -0.60 4.55
C VAL A 112 -3.39 -1.77 5.42
N SER A 113 -3.90 -2.82 4.80
CA SER A 113 -4.28 -4.07 5.45
C SER A 113 -3.44 -5.24 4.95
N VAL A 114 -3.41 -6.31 5.72
CA VAL A 114 -2.76 -7.56 5.39
C VAL A 114 -3.56 -8.73 5.94
N ASP A 115 -3.31 -9.94 5.45
CA ASP A 115 -3.79 -11.17 6.10
C ASP A 115 -3.00 -11.36 7.41
N LEU A 116 -3.58 -10.89 8.52
CA LEU A 116 -2.94 -10.93 9.84
C LEU A 116 -2.68 -12.35 10.32
N GLU A 117 -3.58 -13.27 10.04
CA GLU A 117 -3.41 -14.68 10.44
C GLU A 117 -2.26 -15.35 9.66
N TYR A 118 -2.13 -15.03 8.39
CA TYR A 118 -0.99 -15.48 7.59
C TYR A 118 0.34 -14.93 8.13
N VAL A 119 0.41 -13.63 8.38
CA VAL A 119 1.64 -12.97 8.89
C VAL A 119 2.03 -13.50 10.27
N LYS A 120 1.08 -13.70 11.18
CA LYS A 120 1.34 -14.22 12.53
C LYS A 120 2.01 -15.60 12.55
N LYS A 121 1.85 -16.43 11.50
CA LYS A 121 2.53 -17.72 11.39
C LYS A 121 4.05 -17.63 11.38
N PHE A 122 4.60 -16.47 11.02
CA PHE A 122 6.03 -16.19 11.00
C PHE A 122 6.59 -15.66 12.32
N ARG A 123 5.76 -15.45 13.33
CA ARG A 123 6.24 -15.00 14.66
C ARG A 123 7.28 -15.97 15.22
N THR A 124 8.36 -15.39 15.74
CA THR A 124 9.42 -16.14 16.41
C THR A 124 9.98 -15.35 17.59
N LYS A 125 10.82 -16.00 18.41
CA LYS A 125 11.56 -15.30 19.45
C LYS A 125 12.48 -14.26 18.83
N LYS A 126 12.47 -13.03 19.37
CA LYS A 126 13.34 -11.97 18.94
C LYS A 126 14.78 -12.27 19.37
N THR A 127 15.72 -12.25 18.43
CA THR A 127 17.14 -12.54 18.64
C THR A 127 18.05 -11.40 18.22
N LYS A 128 17.48 -10.39 17.55
CA LYS A 128 18.19 -9.23 17.01
C LYS A 128 17.52 -7.92 17.43
N LYS A 129 18.30 -6.84 17.52
CA LYS A 129 17.84 -5.56 18.05
C LYS A 129 16.96 -4.79 17.07
N SER A 130 17.50 -4.45 15.91
CA SER A 130 16.80 -3.55 14.98
C SER A 130 17.14 -3.78 13.52
N CYS A 131 16.15 -3.56 12.64
CA CYS A 131 16.37 -3.59 11.21
C CYS A 131 15.64 -2.44 10.49
N TYR A 132 16.12 -2.12 9.30
CA TYR A 132 15.43 -1.27 8.33
C TYR A 132 14.89 -2.11 7.18
N VAL A 133 13.62 -1.86 6.84
CA VAL A 133 12.93 -2.52 5.72
C VAL A 133 12.33 -1.47 4.81
N GLY A 134 12.91 -1.31 3.65
CA GLY A 134 12.45 -0.36 2.64
C GLY A 134 13.49 -0.09 1.57
N ASN A 135 13.05 0.57 0.50
CA ASN A 135 13.93 0.94 -0.60
C ASN A 135 14.91 2.03 -0.15
N ARG A 136 16.17 1.89 -0.55
CA ARG A 136 17.26 2.86 -0.31
C ARG A 136 17.46 3.79 -1.51
N TRP A 137 16.40 4.23 -2.15
CA TRP A 137 16.49 5.14 -3.27
C TRP A 137 16.95 6.53 -2.82
N GLN A 138 17.64 7.26 -3.67
CA GLN A 138 18.29 8.55 -3.35
C GLN A 138 17.37 9.55 -2.63
N TRP A 139 16.11 9.62 -3.00
CA TRP A 139 15.15 10.51 -2.39
C TRP A 139 14.73 10.11 -0.96
N ARG A 140 14.98 8.85 -0.54
CA ARG A 140 14.76 8.37 0.82
C ARG A 140 16.00 8.42 1.71
N LEU A 141 17.18 8.60 1.16
CA LEU A 141 18.41 8.59 1.94
C LEU A 141 18.40 9.65 3.05
N ARG A 142 17.85 10.84 2.78
CA ARG A 142 17.72 11.90 3.81
C ARG A 142 16.89 11.47 5.02
N ASP A 143 15.76 10.78 4.77
CA ASP A 143 14.92 10.27 5.84
C ASP A 143 15.61 9.13 6.59
N ILE A 144 16.29 8.23 5.89
CA ILE A 144 17.06 7.15 6.48
C ILE A 144 18.17 7.73 7.39
N GLU A 145 18.95 8.66 6.89
CA GLU A 145 20.02 9.30 7.65
C GLU A 145 19.51 10.03 8.91
N LYS A 146 18.30 10.59 8.82
CA LYS A 146 17.69 11.35 9.92
C LYS A 146 17.05 10.49 10.99
N TYR A 147 16.39 9.40 10.60
CA TYR A 147 15.50 8.65 11.49
C TYR A 147 15.98 7.23 11.81
N VAL A 148 16.86 6.67 10.99
CA VAL A 148 17.34 5.29 11.16
C VAL A 148 18.75 5.29 11.75
N PRO A 149 18.99 4.62 12.87
CA PRO A 149 20.33 4.48 13.44
C PRO A 149 21.31 3.81 12.46
N LYS A 150 22.60 4.12 12.59
CA LYS A 150 23.64 3.58 11.70
C LYS A 150 23.93 2.10 11.91
N ASP A 151 23.60 1.58 13.09
CA ASP A 151 23.88 0.23 13.55
C ASP A 151 22.71 -0.75 13.34
N VAL A 152 21.80 -0.45 12.41
CA VAL A 152 20.70 -1.36 12.07
C VAL A 152 21.07 -2.33 10.95
N ASP A 153 20.49 -3.52 10.99
CA ASP A 153 20.56 -4.45 9.87
C ASP A 153 19.62 -4.00 8.75
N TYR A 154 20.09 -4.00 7.51
CA TYR A 154 19.26 -3.68 6.35
C TYR A 154 18.70 -4.95 5.72
N ALA A 155 17.40 -4.97 5.45
CA ALA A 155 16.83 -6.04 4.67
C ALA A 155 17.42 -6.06 3.25
N PRO A 156 17.79 -7.25 2.72
CA PRO A 156 18.15 -7.38 1.31
C PRO A 156 17.03 -6.88 0.38
N ASP A 157 17.40 -6.21 -0.71
CA ASP A 157 16.44 -5.55 -1.61
C ASP A 157 15.52 -6.54 -2.37
N ASP A 158 15.94 -7.79 -2.53
CA ASP A 158 15.28 -8.79 -3.39
C ASP A 158 14.59 -9.93 -2.62
N LEU A 159 14.31 -9.74 -1.33
CA LEU A 159 13.63 -10.77 -0.56
C LEU A 159 12.18 -10.95 -1.04
N GLU A 160 11.81 -12.19 -1.30
CA GLU A 160 10.42 -12.58 -1.43
C GLU A 160 9.66 -12.35 -0.12
N ARG A 161 8.32 -12.24 -0.20
CA ARG A 161 7.48 -11.88 0.96
C ARG A 161 7.75 -12.73 2.18
N ASP A 162 7.76 -14.05 2.04
CA ASP A 162 7.94 -14.98 3.16
C ASP A 162 9.33 -14.87 3.78
N ALA A 163 10.35 -14.69 2.95
CA ALA A 163 11.72 -14.47 3.41
C ALA A 163 11.83 -13.11 4.14
N LEU A 164 11.14 -12.07 3.68
CA LEU A 164 11.07 -10.78 4.34
C LEU A 164 10.35 -10.87 5.70
N LEU A 165 9.23 -11.60 5.78
CA LEU A 165 8.53 -11.84 7.04
C LEU A 165 9.40 -12.60 8.05
N ARG A 166 10.13 -13.66 7.60
CA ARG A 166 11.11 -14.38 8.45
C ARG A 166 12.27 -13.49 8.88
N PHE A 167 12.72 -12.60 8.01
CA PHE A 167 13.76 -11.62 8.34
C PHE A 167 13.26 -10.69 9.45
N MET A 168 12.14 -9.98 9.23
CA MET A 168 11.57 -9.03 10.22
C MET A 168 11.25 -9.71 11.56
N ALA A 169 10.76 -10.95 11.53
CA ALA A 169 10.33 -11.67 12.71
C ALA A 169 11.44 -11.83 13.77
N GLN A 170 12.70 -11.76 13.39
CA GLN A 170 13.84 -11.91 14.28
C GLN A 170 14.15 -10.66 15.12
N TYR A 171 13.61 -9.48 14.74
CA TYR A 171 13.98 -8.20 15.31
C TYR A 171 12.95 -7.67 16.32
N GLU A 172 13.44 -7.00 17.35
CA GLU A 172 12.61 -6.27 18.33
C GLU A 172 12.03 -5.00 17.70
N ILE A 173 12.83 -4.30 16.89
CA ILE A 173 12.52 -3.01 16.30
C ILE A 173 12.63 -3.09 14.77
N CYS A 174 11.60 -2.58 14.06
CA CYS A 174 11.62 -2.42 12.61
C CYS A 174 11.41 -0.95 12.23
N TYR A 175 12.32 -0.41 11.44
CA TYR A 175 12.19 0.88 10.77
C TYR A 175 11.57 0.63 9.39
N CYS A 176 10.27 0.85 9.25
CA CYS A 176 9.54 0.55 8.02
C CYS A 176 8.24 1.35 7.93
N ILE A 177 7.67 1.42 6.73
CA ILE A 177 6.40 2.09 6.45
C ILE A 177 5.48 1.20 5.62
N SER A 178 4.22 1.62 5.47
CA SER A 178 3.23 0.99 4.61
C SER A 178 2.97 -0.47 5.02
N ARG A 179 2.87 -1.39 4.07
CA ARG A 179 2.60 -2.80 4.33
C ARG A 179 3.60 -3.42 5.32
N CYS A 180 4.88 -3.12 5.16
CA CYS A 180 5.91 -3.66 6.04
C CYS A 180 5.72 -3.22 7.51
N ALA A 181 5.17 -2.01 7.76
CA ALA A 181 4.87 -1.56 9.11
C ALA A 181 3.72 -2.37 9.74
N VAL A 182 2.66 -2.65 8.99
CA VAL A 182 1.55 -3.51 9.46
C VAL A 182 2.05 -4.94 9.71
N GLU A 183 2.83 -5.50 8.79
CA GLU A 183 3.42 -6.84 8.91
C GLU A 183 4.36 -6.92 10.12
N ALA A 184 5.24 -5.92 10.33
CA ALA A 184 6.15 -5.88 11.47
C ALA A 184 5.40 -5.84 12.82
N LYS A 185 4.34 -5.02 12.92
CA LYS A 185 3.47 -5.00 14.11
C LYS A 185 2.80 -6.36 14.33
N ALA A 186 2.28 -6.98 13.27
CA ALA A 186 1.67 -8.30 13.35
C ALA A 186 2.67 -9.38 13.77
N LEU A 187 3.95 -9.23 13.43
CA LEU A 187 5.05 -10.09 13.90
C LEU A 187 5.48 -9.81 15.34
N GLY A 188 4.93 -8.79 16.00
CA GLY A 188 5.28 -8.39 17.36
C GLY A 188 6.54 -7.53 17.44
N CYS A 189 6.93 -6.87 16.35
CA CYS A 189 8.01 -5.89 16.37
C CYS A 189 7.47 -4.50 16.77
N LYS A 190 8.30 -3.70 17.45
CA LYS A 190 8.06 -2.28 17.61
C LYS A 190 8.41 -1.58 16.29
N VAL A 191 7.45 -0.88 15.70
CA VAL A 191 7.70 -0.08 14.50
C VAL A 191 8.14 1.32 14.89
N MET A 192 9.21 1.81 14.28
CA MET A 192 9.78 3.13 14.54
C MET A 192 9.71 4.00 13.29
N LYS A 193 9.64 5.31 13.52
CA LYS A 193 9.62 6.32 12.45
C LYS A 193 10.88 6.23 11.58
N CYS A 194 10.68 6.22 10.27
CA CYS A 194 11.76 6.24 9.26
C CYS A 194 11.40 7.08 8.02
N HIS A 195 10.42 7.98 8.18
CA HIS A 195 9.95 8.85 7.09
C HIS A 195 9.50 10.21 7.65
N SER A 196 9.70 11.28 6.91
CA SER A 196 9.36 12.65 7.36
C SER A 196 7.86 12.89 7.51
N GLU A 197 7.05 12.35 6.60
CA GLU A 197 5.61 12.61 6.50
C GLU A 197 4.72 11.50 7.07
N LEU A 198 5.31 10.36 7.43
CA LEU A 198 4.58 9.18 7.88
C LEU A 198 5.08 8.74 9.26
N ASP A 199 4.13 8.45 10.12
CA ASP A 199 4.35 7.94 11.46
C ASP A 199 3.92 6.47 11.59
N PRO A 200 4.46 5.72 12.55
CA PRO A 200 4.03 4.33 12.80
C PRO A 200 2.52 4.20 13.03
N GLU A 201 1.88 5.21 13.60
CA GLU A 201 0.45 5.27 13.91
C GLU A 201 -0.42 5.32 12.64
N ASP A 202 0.12 5.80 11.52
CA ASP A 202 -0.56 5.82 10.21
C ASP A 202 -0.82 4.40 9.66
N PHE A 203 -0.19 3.38 10.26
CA PHE A 203 -0.28 1.99 9.84
C PHE A 203 -0.84 1.11 10.97
N PRO A 204 -2.16 1.19 11.26
CA PRO A 204 -2.80 0.31 12.24
C PRO A 204 -2.71 -1.16 11.80
N MET A 205 -2.80 -2.07 12.76
CA MET A 205 -2.97 -3.49 12.44
C MET A 205 -4.40 -3.69 11.93
N LEU A 206 -4.56 -3.80 10.61
CA LEU A 206 -5.83 -3.97 9.95
C LEU A 206 -5.83 -5.28 9.16
N ASP A 207 -6.83 -6.13 9.42
CA ASP A 207 -7.05 -7.34 8.63
C ASP A 207 -7.74 -7.01 7.30
N ASN A 208 -7.52 -7.83 6.28
CA ASN A 208 -8.14 -7.64 4.97
C ASN A 208 -9.67 -7.71 5.00
N ARG A 209 -10.26 -8.50 5.89
CA ARG A 209 -11.72 -8.60 6.05
C ARG A 209 -12.29 -7.33 6.64
N ASP A 210 -11.63 -6.79 7.68
CA ASP A 210 -12.04 -5.52 8.29
C ASP A 210 -11.88 -4.37 7.30
N ALA A 211 -10.81 -4.37 6.51
CA ALA A 211 -10.61 -3.42 5.43
C ALA A 211 -11.73 -3.48 4.39
N ALA A 212 -12.18 -4.68 4.02
CA ALA A 212 -13.32 -4.84 3.11
C ALA A 212 -14.61 -4.26 3.69
N ILE A 213 -14.90 -4.49 4.96
CA ILE A 213 -16.08 -3.93 5.64
C ILE A 213 -16.04 -2.40 5.64
N ILE A 214 -14.88 -1.82 5.97
CA ILE A 214 -14.68 -0.37 5.95
C ILE A 214 -14.90 0.18 4.53
N LEU A 215 -14.28 -0.45 3.54
CA LEU A 215 -14.39 -0.01 2.14
C LEU A 215 -15.82 -0.09 1.63
N GLN A 216 -16.55 -1.19 1.89
CA GLN A 216 -17.96 -1.32 1.51
C GLN A 216 -18.81 -0.21 2.10
N LYS A 217 -18.68 0.02 3.42
CA LYS A 217 -19.43 1.08 4.10
C LYS A 217 -19.18 2.47 3.52
N GLU A 218 -17.95 2.75 3.12
CA GLU A 218 -17.62 4.04 2.50
C GLU A 218 -18.16 4.14 1.06
N LEU A 219 -18.09 3.06 0.29
CA LEU A 219 -18.66 3.01 -1.07
C LEU A 219 -20.18 3.20 -1.06
N ASP A 220 -20.89 2.58 -0.13
CA ASP A 220 -22.34 2.71 0.03
C ASP A 220 -22.77 4.17 0.22
N LYS A 221 -21.96 4.97 0.92
CA LYS A 221 -22.23 6.42 1.06
C LYS A 221 -22.14 7.17 -0.26
N PHE A 222 -21.18 6.83 -1.14
CA PHE A 222 -21.05 7.46 -2.45
C PHE A 222 -22.19 7.10 -3.38
N ASP A 223 -22.72 5.89 -3.30
CA ASP A 223 -23.83 5.46 -4.14
C ASP A 223 -25.17 6.05 -3.66
N THR A 224 -25.32 6.34 -2.37
CA THR A 224 -26.51 6.98 -1.80
C THR A 224 -26.60 8.49 -2.14
N ILE A 225 -25.50 9.16 -2.35
CA ILE A 225 -25.47 10.61 -2.66
C ILE A 225 -25.86 10.90 -4.13
N LYS A 226 -25.92 9.88 -4.98
CA LYS A 226 -26.28 10.01 -6.40
C LYS A 226 -27.78 9.85 -6.70
N LEU A 227 -28.59 9.61 -5.68
CA LEU A 227 -30.06 9.55 -5.78
C LEU A 227 -30.68 10.87 -5.35
#